data_cc733096f177fed2242a4480e9448cc4
#
_entry.id   cc733096f177fed2242a4480e9448cc4
#
_cell.length_a   1.000
_cell.length_b   1.000
_cell.length_c   1.000
_cell.angle_alpha   90.00
_cell.angle_beta   90.00
_cell.angle_gamma   90.00
#
_symmetry.space_group_name_H-M   'P 1'
#
loop_
_entity.id
_entity.type
_entity.pdbx_description
1 polymer ?
#
loop_
_entity_poly.entity_id
_entity_poly.type
_entity_poly.pdbx_seq_one_letter_code
_entity_poly.pdbx_strand_id
1 'polypeptide(L)'
;PFVFLPVLLGFSATRKFGGNPFLGAALGMLLVHPALADGWNYAKTLMEGNIKYWNVLGLEIEKVGYQGTVIPTIISAWVLATLEKGFRKFVPSYLDNLVTPMFSLFIAGFLAFTVIGPFGREAGSLISAGLTWLYDNLGVFGGAIFGTFYAPIVITGMHQTFIAVETQLLADIVHTGGTF
;
A
#
# COMPACT_ATOMS: atom_id res chain seq x y z
N PRO A 1 9.47 -10.93 -8.98
CA PRO A 1 8.24 -10.71 -9.78
C PRO A 1 7.17 -9.92 -9.00
N PHE A 2 6.92 -10.26 -7.71
CA PHE A 2 5.88 -9.61 -6.89
C PHE A 2 6.13 -8.12 -6.59
N VAL A 3 7.35 -7.65 -6.64
CA VAL A 3 7.70 -6.22 -6.45
C VAL A 3 6.94 -5.35 -7.45
N PHE A 4 6.80 -5.82 -8.70
CA PHE A 4 6.11 -5.09 -9.78
C PHE A 4 4.61 -5.39 -9.88
N LEU A 5 4.03 -6.10 -8.90
CA LEU A 5 2.60 -6.36 -8.86
C LEU A 5 1.75 -5.08 -9.00
N PRO A 6 2.08 -3.94 -8.37
CA PRO A 6 1.35 -2.70 -8.54
C PRO A 6 1.28 -2.19 -9.99
N VAL A 7 2.27 -2.50 -10.83
CA VAL A 7 2.25 -2.12 -12.25
C VAL A 7 1.17 -2.87 -13.01
N LEU A 8 1.10 -4.19 -12.80
CA LEU A 8 0.09 -5.04 -13.44
C LEU A 8 -1.32 -4.76 -12.92
N LEU A 9 -1.44 -4.55 -11.62
CA LEU A 9 -2.70 -4.16 -10.99
C LEU A 9 -3.16 -2.79 -11.44
N GLY A 10 -2.26 -1.81 -11.50
CA GLY A 10 -2.54 -0.47 -11.98
C GLY A 10 -3.06 -0.49 -13.41
N PHE A 11 -2.40 -1.25 -14.30
CA PHE A 11 -2.87 -1.44 -15.66
C PHE A 11 -4.27 -2.04 -15.72
N SER A 12 -4.48 -3.17 -15.05
CA SER A 12 -5.74 -3.92 -15.09
C SER A 12 -6.89 -3.18 -14.42
N ALA A 13 -6.65 -2.60 -13.24
CA ALA A 13 -7.65 -1.87 -12.47
C ALA A 13 -8.09 -0.59 -13.19
N THR A 14 -7.15 0.20 -13.69
CA THR A 14 -7.48 1.44 -14.44
C THR A 14 -8.29 1.12 -15.68
N ARG A 15 -7.94 0.05 -16.42
CA ARG A 15 -8.73 -0.43 -17.54
C ARG A 15 -10.15 -0.81 -17.13
N LYS A 16 -10.30 -1.53 -16.02
CA LYS A 16 -11.62 -1.93 -15.49
C LYS A 16 -12.45 -0.73 -15.05
N PHE A 17 -11.82 0.29 -14.49
CA PHE A 17 -12.48 1.53 -14.12
C PHE A 17 -12.72 2.50 -15.30
N GLY A 18 -12.34 2.09 -16.52
CA GLY A 18 -12.60 2.84 -17.76
C GLY A 18 -11.67 4.05 -17.96
N GLY A 19 -10.49 4.05 -17.34
CA GLY A 19 -9.38 4.97 -17.60
C GLY A 19 -8.34 4.37 -18.56
N ASN A 20 -7.29 5.11 -18.83
CA ASN A 20 -6.19 4.67 -19.68
C ASN A 20 -5.28 3.67 -18.93
N PRO A 21 -5.18 2.40 -19.37
CA PRO A 21 -4.40 1.37 -18.69
C PRO A 21 -2.90 1.67 -18.63
N PHE A 22 -2.35 2.40 -19.61
CA PHE A 22 -0.94 2.77 -19.61
C PHE A 22 -0.62 3.79 -18.52
N LEU A 23 -1.54 4.71 -18.23
CA LEU A 23 -1.42 5.62 -17.09
C LEU A 23 -1.50 4.85 -15.77
N GLY A 24 -2.35 3.82 -15.70
CA GLY A 24 -2.40 2.92 -14.55
C GLY A 24 -1.09 2.16 -14.34
N ALA A 25 -0.45 1.68 -15.39
CA ALA A 25 0.88 1.09 -15.31
C ALA A 25 1.94 2.09 -14.86
N ALA A 26 1.91 3.32 -15.40
CA ALA A 26 2.82 4.39 -15.00
C ALA A 26 2.66 4.75 -13.51
N LEU A 27 1.42 4.83 -13.01
CA LEU A 27 1.13 5.00 -11.58
C LEU A 27 1.72 3.84 -10.76
N GLY A 28 1.53 2.60 -11.21
CA GLY A 28 2.11 1.43 -10.56
C GLY A 28 3.64 1.47 -10.50
N MET A 29 4.31 1.92 -11.56
CA MET A 29 5.77 2.15 -11.58
C MET A 29 6.19 3.25 -10.59
N LEU A 30 5.40 4.31 -10.47
CA LEU A 30 5.64 5.37 -9.50
C LEU A 30 5.58 4.83 -8.07
N LEU A 31 4.62 3.96 -7.76
CA LEU A 31 4.41 3.36 -6.45
C LEU A 31 5.53 2.39 -6.03
N VAL A 32 6.24 1.80 -6.98
CA VAL A 32 7.36 0.84 -6.71
C VAL A 32 8.72 1.44 -7.07
N HIS A 33 8.82 2.75 -7.22
CA HIS A 33 10.05 3.40 -7.67
C HIS A 33 11.22 3.10 -6.70
N PRO A 34 12.43 2.78 -7.21
CA PRO A 34 13.60 2.43 -6.38
C PRO A 34 14.07 3.52 -5.41
N ALA A 35 13.70 4.78 -5.66
CA ALA A 35 14.01 5.88 -4.75
C ALA A 35 13.17 5.87 -3.46
N LEU A 36 12.11 5.06 -3.41
CA LEU A 36 11.29 4.83 -2.23
C LEU A 36 11.95 3.78 -1.32
N ALA A 37 11.75 3.90 -0.02
CA ALA A 37 12.13 2.85 0.90
C ALA A 37 11.35 1.56 0.57
N ASP A 38 12.01 0.43 0.75
CA ASP A 38 11.41 -0.87 0.45
C ASP A 38 10.23 -1.14 1.40
N GLY A 39 9.03 -1.28 0.82
CA GLY A 39 7.81 -1.58 1.57
C GLY A 39 7.85 -2.92 2.29
N TRP A 40 8.66 -3.89 1.83
CA TRP A 40 8.86 -5.18 2.49
C TRP A 40 9.61 -5.06 3.82
N ASN A 41 10.51 -4.07 3.93
CA ASN A 41 11.29 -3.79 5.11
C ASN A 41 10.73 -2.63 5.93
N TYR A 42 9.49 -2.19 5.64
CA TYR A 42 8.89 -1.03 6.31
C TYR A 42 8.86 -1.17 7.84
N ALA A 43 8.43 -2.32 8.34
CA ALA A 43 8.37 -2.58 9.78
C ALA A 43 9.76 -2.50 10.45
N LYS A 44 10.79 -3.06 9.83
CA LYS A 44 12.17 -2.98 10.31
C LYS A 44 12.67 -1.54 10.28
N THR A 45 12.42 -0.82 9.20
CA THR A 45 12.83 0.58 9.04
C THR A 45 12.14 1.50 10.05
N LEU A 46 10.88 1.18 10.41
CA LEU A 46 10.12 1.86 11.45
C LEU A 46 10.76 1.66 12.84
N MET A 47 11.13 0.42 13.18
CA MET A 47 11.79 0.09 14.45
C MET A 47 13.18 0.73 14.58
N GLU A 48 13.91 0.84 13.47
CA GLU A 48 15.22 1.49 13.41
C GLU A 48 15.14 3.04 13.41
N GLY A 49 13.93 3.62 13.32
CA GLY A 49 13.71 5.07 13.26
C GLY A 49 14.28 5.74 12.00
N ASN A 50 14.52 4.97 10.94
CA ASN A 50 15.27 5.41 9.75
C ASN A 50 14.36 5.75 8.55
N ILE A 51 13.08 6.07 8.81
CA ILE A 51 12.13 6.45 7.76
C ILE A 51 12.50 7.83 7.23
N LYS A 52 12.68 7.92 5.93
CA LYS A 52 12.89 9.20 5.25
C LYS A 52 11.54 9.83 4.90
N TYR A 53 11.41 11.13 5.14
CA TYR A 53 10.21 11.89 4.82
C TYR A 53 10.49 12.87 3.69
N TRP A 54 9.47 13.14 2.89
CA TRP A 54 9.43 14.30 2.00
C TRP A 54 8.67 15.41 2.69
N ASN A 55 9.29 16.57 2.84
CA ASN A 55 8.60 17.78 3.24
C ASN A 55 8.04 18.48 2.00
N VAL A 56 6.75 18.32 1.76
CA VAL A 56 6.04 18.98 0.66
C VAL A 56 5.01 19.92 1.25
N LEU A 57 5.23 21.23 1.10
CA LEU A 57 4.33 22.29 1.61
C LEU A 57 3.96 22.18 3.10
N GLY A 58 4.89 21.66 3.93
CA GLY A 58 4.66 21.48 5.36
C GLY A 58 3.99 20.15 5.75
N LEU A 59 3.72 19.28 4.78
CA LEU A 59 3.27 17.90 5.01
C LEU A 59 4.49 16.96 4.99
N GLU A 60 4.65 16.20 6.04
CA GLU A 60 5.65 15.14 6.10
C GLU A 60 5.06 13.87 5.48
N ILE A 61 5.53 13.53 4.28
CA ILE A 61 5.10 12.35 3.53
C ILE A 61 6.15 11.27 3.67
N GLU A 62 5.77 10.10 4.15
CA GLU A 62 6.67 8.97 4.26
C GLU A 62 7.12 8.48 2.88
N LYS A 63 8.43 8.36 2.72
CA LYS A 63 9.07 7.92 1.48
C LYS A 63 9.13 6.39 1.41
N VAL A 64 7.97 5.74 1.40
CA VAL A 64 7.82 4.29 1.42
C VAL A 64 7.12 3.81 0.16
N GLY A 65 7.64 2.74 -0.44
CA GLY A 65 7.05 2.12 -1.62
C GLY A 65 5.92 1.15 -1.28
N TYR A 66 5.13 0.83 -2.30
CA TYR A 66 3.97 -0.05 -2.21
C TYR A 66 4.21 -1.38 -2.92
N GLN A 67 5.43 -1.92 -2.82
CA GLN A 67 5.78 -3.21 -3.40
C GLN A 67 4.87 -4.31 -2.85
N GLY A 68 4.25 -5.07 -3.77
CA GLY A 68 3.38 -6.20 -3.43
C GLY A 68 2.02 -5.84 -2.83
N THR A 69 1.68 -4.55 -2.66
CA THR A 69 0.38 -4.15 -2.10
C THR A 69 -0.72 -4.12 -3.16
N VAL A 70 -1.89 -4.62 -2.82
CA VAL A 70 -3.05 -4.74 -3.73
C VAL A 70 -4.05 -3.61 -3.50
N ILE A 71 -4.52 -3.45 -2.27
CA ILE A 71 -5.61 -2.49 -1.96
C ILE A 71 -5.22 -1.04 -2.24
N PRO A 72 -4.09 -0.50 -1.75
CA PRO A 72 -3.69 0.87 -2.06
C PRO A 72 -3.54 1.11 -3.56
N THR A 73 -3.03 0.11 -4.30
CA THR A 73 -2.86 0.20 -5.76
C THR A 73 -4.19 0.28 -6.48
N ILE A 74 -5.18 -0.54 -6.09
CA ILE A 74 -6.51 -0.53 -6.72
C ILE A 74 -7.23 0.80 -6.44
N ILE A 75 -7.16 1.30 -5.20
CA ILE A 75 -7.76 2.60 -4.84
C ILE A 75 -7.10 3.73 -5.63
N SER A 76 -5.77 3.72 -5.73
CA SER A 76 -5.02 4.72 -6.50
C SER A 76 -5.38 4.67 -8.00
N ALA A 77 -5.56 3.47 -8.56
CA ALA A 77 -5.99 3.29 -9.94
C ALA A 77 -7.43 3.78 -10.18
N TRP A 78 -8.32 3.60 -9.21
CA TRP A 78 -9.67 4.13 -9.26
C TRP A 78 -9.69 5.67 -9.23
N VAL A 79 -8.89 6.27 -8.34
CA VAL A 79 -8.71 7.73 -8.26
C VAL A 79 -8.17 8.26 -9.59
N LEU A 80 -7.13 7.63 -10.15
CA LEU A 80 -6.54 8.00 -11.43
C LEU A 80 -7.60 7.98 -12.55
N ALA A 81 -8.36 6.90 -12.68
CA ALA A 81 -9.40 6.77 -13.70
C ALA A 81 -10.52 7.82 -13.53
N THR A 82 -10.85 8.17 -12.30
CA THR A 82 -11.86 9.18 -11.99
C THR A 82 -11.35 10.59 -12.37
N LEU A 83 -10.11 10.91 -12.01
CA LEU A 83 -9.48 12.18 -12.38
C LEU A 83 -9.34 12.31 -13.90
N GLU A 84 -8.87 11.28 -14.59
CA GLU A 84 -8.75 11.26 -16.04
C GLU A 84 -10.09 11.56 -16.72
N LYS A 85 -11.16 10.90 -16.29
CA LYS A 85 -12.52 11.15 -16.81
C LYS A 85 -13.01 12.57 -16.49
N GLY A 86 -12.65 13.09 -15.31
CA GLY A 86 -12.96 14.45 -14.91
C GLY A 86 -12.27 15.47 -15.82
N PHE A 87 -10.97 15.35 -15.99
CA PHE A 87 -10.19 16.28 -16.82
C PHE A 87 -10.61 16.27 -18.29
N ARG A 88 -10.92 15.12 -18.88
CA ARG A 88 -11.41 15.02 -20.26
C ARG A 88 -12.69 15.80 -20.53
N LYS A 89 -13.46 16.14 -19.48
CA LYS A 89 -14.66 16.98 -19.63
C LYS A 89 -14.37 18.47 -19.71
N PHE A 90 -13.25 18.90 -19.13
CA PHE A 90 -12.90 20.33 -19.00
C PHE A 90 -11.79 20.75 -19.95
N VAL A 91 -10.92 19.82 -20.36
CA VAL A 91 -9.75 20.11 -21.19
C VAL A 91 -10.14 20.10 -22.67
N PRO A 92 -9.80 21.14 -23.45
CA PRO A 92 -10.03 21.16 -24.90
C PRO A 92 -9.30 20.03 -25.61
N SER A 93 -9.90 19.47 -26.68
CA SER A 93 -9.40 18.28 -27.38
C SER A 93 -7.94 18.39 -27.88
N TYR A 94 -7.46 19.58 -28.18
CA TYR A 94 -6.08 19.79 -28.65
C TYR A 94 -5.03 19.69 -27.54
N LEU A 95 -5.42 19.87 -26.27
CA LEU A 95 -4.56 19.73 -25.09
C LEU A 95 -4.81 18.43 -24.32
N ASP A 96 -5.90 17.72 -24.61
CA ASP A 96 -6.34 16.55 -23.83
C ASP A 96 -5.26 15.46 -23.76
N ASN A 97 -4.55 15.22 -24.85
CA ASN A 97 -3.51 14.18 -24.91
C ASN A 97 -2.26 14.48 -24.06
N LEU A 98 -2.04 15.73 -23.67
CA LEU A 98 -0.88 16.13 -22.86
C LEU A 98 -1.29 16.47 -21.42
N VAL A 99 -2.30 17.32 -21.27
CA VAL A 99 -2.70 17.89 -19.98
C VAL A 99 -3.39 16.86 -19.11
N THR A 100 -4.33 16.11 -19.67
CA THR A 100 -5.10 15.11 -18.91
C THR A 100 -4.22 14.01 -18.32
N PRO A 101 -3.34 13.32 -19.07
CA PRO A 101 -2.46 12.31 -18.51
C PRO A 101 -1.52 12.86 -17.44
N MET A 102 -0.93 14.03 -17.71
CA MET A 102 0.07 14.62 -16.82
C MET A 102 -0.54 15.00 -15.47
N PHE A 103 -1.65 15.74 -15.46
CA PHE A 103 -2.29 16.17 -14.24
C PHE A 103 -2.97 15.02 -13.49
N SER A 104 -3.62 14.10 -14.21
CA SER A 104 -4.24 12.92 -13.59
C SER A 104 -3.21 12.05 -12.88
N LEU A 105 -2.06 11.78 -13.51
CA LEU A 105 -1.00 10.98 -12.92
C LEU A 105 -0.33 11.69 -11.74
N PHE A 106 -0.07 13.00 -11.87
CA PHE A 106 0.53 13.78 -10.81
C PHE A 106 -0.36 13.83 -9.56
N ILE A 107 -1.64 14.17 -9.72
CA ILE A 107 -2.58 14.28 -8.62
C ILE A 107 -2.87 12.89 -8.02
N ALA A 108 -3.07 11.86 -8.85
CA ALA A 108 -3.29 10.51 -8.36
C ALA A 108 -2.07 9.97 -7.60
N GLY A 109 -0.85 10.22 -8.09
CA GLY A 109 0.40 9.87 -7.41
C GLY A 109 0.55 10.61 -6.09
N PHE A 110 0.28 11.91 -6.07
CA PHE A 110 0.33 12.70 -4.84
C PHE A 110 -0.68 12.18 -3.80
N LEU A 111 -1.93 11.93 -4.19
CA LEU A 111 -2.95 11.36 -3.29
C LEU A 111 -2.60 9.93 -2.85
N ALA A 112 -1.96 9.15 -3.72
CA ALA A 112 -1.51 7.81 -3.36
C ALA A 112 -0.52 7.83 -2.20
N PHE A 113 0.44 8.76 -2.19
CA PHE A 113 1.44 8.85 -1.13
C PHE A 113 0.95 9.60 0.11
N THR A 114 0.09 10.64 -0.04
CA THR A 114 -0.34 11.49 1.08
C THR A 114 -1.54 10.93 1.83
N VAL A 115 -2.48 10.28 1.15
CA VAL A 115 -3.76 9.85 1.72
C VAL A 115 -3.91 8.34 1.69
N ILE A 116 -3.84 7.74 0.49
CA ILE A 116 -4.18 6.32 0.30
C ILE A 116 -3.17 5.43 1.02
N GLY A 117 -1.91 5.79 0.95
CA GLY A 117 -0.84 5.04 1.56
C GLY A 117 -0.86 5.00 3.08
N PRO A 118 -0.85 6.14 3.76
CA PRO A 118 -0.98 6.19 5.22
C PRO A 118 -2.25 5.48 5.70
N PHE A 119 -3.39 5.73 5.04
CA PHE A 119 -4.65 5.06 5.37
C PHE A 119 -4.56 3.53 5.22
N GLY A 120 -3.93 3.05 4.16
CA GLY A 120 -3.72 1.60 3.95
C GLY A 120 -2.81 0.98 5.02
N ARG A 121 -1.78 1.70 5.48
CA ARG A 121 -0.90 1.25 6.56
C ARG A 121 -1.60 1.26 7.92
N GLU A 122 -2.37 2.31 8.23
CA GLU A 122 -3.15 2.37 9.46
C GLU A 122 -4.22 1.27 9.52
N ALA A 123 -4.93 1.02 8.43
CA ALA A 123 -5.86 -0.09 8.35
C ALA A 123 -5.16 -1.45 8.61
N GLY A 124 -3.95 -1.62 8.05
CA GLY A 124 -3.12 -2.79 8.32
C GLY A 124 -2.69 -2.92 9.78
N SER A 125 -2.27 -1.82 10.40
CA SER A 125 -1.84 -1.81 11.80
C SER A 125 -2.99 -2.11 12.76
N LEU A 126 -4.20 -1.62 12.49
CA LEU A 126 -5.40 -1.93 13.25
C LEU A 126 -5.75 -3.43 13.18
N ILE A 127 -5.64 -4.04 12.00
CA ILE A 127 -5.84 -5.48 11.83
C ILE A 127 -4.77 -6.25 12.62
N SER A 128 -3.51 -5.85 12.54
CA SER A 128 -2.42 -6.47 13.29
C SER A 128 -2.64 -6.38 14.80
N ALA A 129 -3.00 -5.19 15.30
CA ALA A 129 -3.30 -4.99 16.72
C ALA A 129 -4.48 -5.87 17.20
N GLY A 130 -5.54 -5.96 16.38
CA GLY A 130 -6.67 -6.82 16.66
C GLY A 130 -6.29 -8.31 16.75
N LEU A 131 -5.37 -8.74 15.90
CA LEU A 131 -4.87 -10.12 15.89
C LEU A 131 -3.96 -10.40 17.09
N THR A 132 -3.06 -9.49 17.44
CA THR A 132 -2.23 -9.61 18.64
C THR A 132 -3.11 -9.73 19.88
N TRP A 133 -4.13 -8.87 19.99
CA TRP A 133 -5.11 -8.97 21.07
C TRP A 133 -5.83 -10.33 21.09
N LEU A 134 -6.16 -10.88 19.92
CA LEU A 134 -6.79 -12.19 19.80
C LEU A 134 -5.87 -13.32 20.29
N TYR A 135 -4.58 -13.26 19.98
CA TYR A 135 -3.59 -14.22 20.47
C TYR A 135 -3.41 -14.13 21.98
N ASP A 136 -3.28 -12.93 22.50
CA ASP A 136 -3.04 -12.71 23.94
C ASP A 136 -4.21 -13.16 24.81
N ASN A 137 -5.44 -13.05 24.31
CA ASN A 137 -6.64 -13.37 25.08
C ASN A 137 -7.18 -14.79 24.86
N LEU A 138 -6.99 -15.39 23.69
CA LEU A 138 -7.59 -16.67 23.30
C LEU A 138 -6.56 -17.78 23.06
N GLY A 139 -5.26 -17.49 23.14
CA GLY A 139 -4.21 -18.48 22.98
C GLY A 139 -4.37 -19.35 21.74
N VAL A 140 -4.46 -20.67 21.91
CA VAL A 140 -4.58 -21.64 20.80
C VAL A 140 -5.81 -21.39 19.91
N PHE A 141 -6.94 -20.98 20.48
CA PHE A 141 -8.14 -20.62 19.73
C PHE A 141 -7.93 -19.36 18.91
N GLY A 142 -7.17 -18.40 19.42
CA GLY A 142 -6.75 -17.22 18.67
C GLY A 142 -5.96 -17.58 17.43
N GLY A 143 -5.02 -18.55 17.55
CA GLY A 143 -4.26 -19.07 16.43
C GLY A 143 -5.11 -19.75 15.35
N ALA A 144 -6.13 -20.51 15.74
CA ALA A 144 -7.06 -21.16 14.80
C ALA A 144 -7.89 -20.12 14.03
N ILE A 145 -8.39 -19.10 14.70
CA ILE A 145 -9.12 -17.98 14.08
C ILE A 145 -8.21 -17.21 13.14
N PHE A 146 -6.99 -16.86 13.58
CA PHE A 146 -6.00 -16.21 12.74
C PHE A 146 -5.70 -17.00 11.47
N GLY A 147 -5.41 -18.31 11.59
CA GLY A 147 -5.13 -19.16 10.44
C GLY A 147 -6.27 -19.18 9.41
N THR A 148 -7.53 -19.10 9.88
CA THR A 148 -8.70 -19.04 9.01
C THR A 148 -8.78 -17.71 8.25
N PHE A 149 -8.46 -16.58 8.88
CA PHE A 149 -8.51 -15.25 8.28
C PHE A 149 -7.22 -14.88 7.56
N TYR A 150 -6.11 -15.56 7.80
CA TYR A 150 -4.81 -15.27 7.21
C TYR A 150 -4.84 -15.33 5.68
N ALA A 151 -5.46 -16.37 5.11
CA ALA A 151 -5.53 -16.52 3.66
C ALA A 151 -6.28 -15.36 2.95
N PRO A 152 -7.49 -14.93 3.39
CA PRO A 152 -8.12 -13.71 2.88
C PRO A 152 -7.25 -12.46 3.01
N ILE A 153 -6.56 -12.29 4.13
CA ILE A 153 -5.70 -11.13 4.40
C ILE A 153 -4.50 -11.11 3.46
N VAL A 154 -3.87 -12.26 3.22
CA VAL A 154 -2.77 -12.39 2.24
C VAL A 154 -3.22 -12.00 0.85
N ILE A 155 -4.42 -12.41 0.43
CA ILE A 155 -4.99 -12.06 -0.89
C ILE A 155 -5.15 -10.54 -1.04
N THR A 156 -5.47 -9.81 0.04
CA THR A 156 -5.58 -8.35 0.02
C THR A 156 -4.24 -7.63 -0.08
N GLY A 157 -3.11 -8.35 0.05
CA GLY A 157 -1.75 -7.80 0.04
C GLY A 157 -1.38 -7.06 1.34
N MET A 158 -2.19 -7.19 2.40
CA MET A 158 -1.95 -6.54 3.70
C MET A 158 -1.04 -7.37 4.62
N HIS A 159 -0.62 -8.56 4.18
CA HIS A 159 0.25 -9.46 4.96
C HIS A 159 1.60 -8.84 5.36
N GLN A 160 2.03 -7.79 4.68
CA GLN A 160 3.31 -7.13 5.00
C GLN A 160 3.30 -6.43 6.37
N THR A 161 2.16 -5.96 6.82
CA THR A 161 2.00 -5.41 8.18
C THR A 161 2.15 -6.49 9.25
N PHE A 162 1.86 -7.75 8.92
CA PHE A 162 2.02 -8.88 9.84
C PHE A 162 3.46 -9.32 10.06
N ILE A 163 4.38 -9.01 9.14
CA ILE A 163 5.81 -9.30 9.30
C ILE A 163 6.36 -8.65 10.57
N ALA A 164 5.88 -7.46 10.92
CA ALA A 164 6.25 -6.80 12.18
C ALA A 164 5.78 -7.58 13.41
N VAL A 165 4.52 -8.04 13.38
CA VAL A 165 3.92 -8.84 14.47
C VAL A 165 4.61 -10.19 14.58
N GLU A 166 4.84 -10.89 13.46
CA GLU A 166 5.57 -12.16 13.43
C GLU A 166 7.00 -12.01 13.97
N THR A 167 7.67 -10.92 13.63
CA THR A 167 9.03 -10.65 14.11
C THR A 167 9.05 -10.35 15.61
N GLN A 168 8.06 -9.64 16.14
CA GLN A 168 7.91 -9.40 17.58
C GLN A 168 7.61 -10.70 18.32
N LEU A 169 6.66 -11.51 17.85
CA LEU A 169 6.33 -12.82 18.44
C LEU A 169 7.55 -13.75 18.45
N LEU A 170 8.33 -13.78 17.36
CA LEU A 170 9.58 -14.55 17.31
C LEU A 170 10.62 -14.03 18.32
N ALA A 171 10.74 -12.71 18.47
CA ALA A 171 11.66 -12.10 19.43
C ALA A 171 11.25 -12.45 20.87
N ASP A 172 9.96 -12.41 21.18
CA ASP A 172 9.43 -12.77 22.50
C ASP A 172 9.64 -14.26 22.82
N ILE A 173 9.47 -15.15 21.84
CA ILE A 173 9.78 -16.59 21.99
C ILE A 173 11.26 -16.79 22.29
N VAL A 174 12.16 -16.07 21.65
CA VAL A 174 13.61 -16.15 21.87
C VAL A 174 13.97 -15.62 23.27
N HIS A 175 13.32 -14.54 23.73
CA HIS A 175 13.57 -13.93 25.03
C HIS A 175 12.96 -14.70 26.19
N THR A 176 11.79 -15.34 26.00
CA THR A 176 11.10 -16.11 27.05
C THR A 176 11.50 -17.59 27.09
N GLY A 177 12.40 -18.05 26.24
CA GLY A 177 12.88 -19.43 26.22
C GLY A 177 11.83 -20.46 25.80
N GLY A 178 10.80 -20.06 25.06
CA GLY A 178 9.81 -20.97 24.47
C GLY A 178 8.87 -21.63 25.46
N THR A 179 8.63 -21.05 26.60
CA THR A 179 7.62 -21.55 27.58
C THR A 179 6.24 -21.02 27.15
N PHE A 180 5.52 -21.85 26.43
CA PHE A 180 4.06 -21.80 26.26
C PHE A 180 3.42 -22.93 27.02
#